data_c2171b6dde33ccb93a2e19faeaeebf24
#
_entry.id   c2171b6dde33ccb93a2e19faeaeebf24
#
_cell.length_a   1.000
_cell.length_b   1.000
_cell.length_c   1.000
_cell.angle_alpha   90.00
_cell.angle_beta   90.00
_cell.angle_gamma   90.00
#
_symmetry.space_group_name_H-M   'P 1'
#
loop_
_entity.id
_entity.type
_entity.pdbx_description
1 polymer ?
#
loop_
_entity_poly.entity_id
_entity_poly.type
_entity_poly.pdbx_seq_one_letter_code
_entity_poly.pdbx_strand_id
1 'polypeptide(L)'
;MSAPAESLLRSGPSRGAESREVALPDAASQNGKEAGYCLVEDAGTWRQVRLRGDARLWEWPGVYERLVRTLLRGNAPGALCHLLDRQLRAAGKRAADLRVIDLGAGNGWMGEELASLGISEVVGIDASAAAAAAAERDHPDVYRNYLVLDMRRLSETQRDELMNYDFNCLVCVDALAADEPAPNAFTEAFNLLAPDGWVAFHLNAENAEGGRDSRFARIIHRMIQSGAMNVATQQRYRHRFGTHGTPLFHVAVVGRKVRDFEP
;
A
#
# COMPACT_ATOMS: atom_id res chain seq x y z
N MET A 1 7.60 -28.74 16.28
CA MET A 1 8.74 -27.81 16.04
C MET A 1 9.04 -27.09 17.36
N SER A 2 10.28 -27.17 17.83
CA SER A 2 10.72 -26.48 19.06
C SER A 2 10.57 -24.96 18.89
N ALA A 3 10.29 -24.26 20.00
CA ALA A 3 10.20 -22.79 20.03
C ALA A 3 11.49 -22.18 19.46
N PRO A 4 11.41 -21.10 18.68
CA PRO A 4 12.60 -20.43 18.14
C PRO A 4 13.46 -19.87 19.28
N ALA A 5 14.79 -19.92 19.11
CA ALA A 5 15.77 -19.46 20.09
C ALA A 5 15.66 -17.95 20.42
N GLU A 6 16.24 -17.55 21.55
CA GLU A 6 16.13 -16.24 22.23
C GLU A 6 16.45 -14.96 21.43
N SER A 7 16.78 -15.02 20.15
CA SER A 7 17.19 -13.87 19.32
C SER A 7 16.06 -13.24 18.49
N LEU A 8 14.80 -13.59 18.73
CA LEU A 8 13.67 -13.07 17.94
C LEU A 8 13.21 -11.69 18.45
N LEU A 9 13.10 -10.73 17.53
CA LEU A 9 12.35 -9.50 17.78
C LEU A 9 10.87 -9.85 17.94
N ARG A 10 10.34 -9.75 19.15
CA ARG A 10 8.96 -10.04 19.50
C ARG A 10 8.22 -8.75 19.83
N SER A 11 6.98 -8.66 19.42
CA SER A 11 6.05 -7.62 19.87
C SER A 11 5.05 -8.25 20.86
N GLY A 12 4.86 -7.66 22.05
CA GLY A 12 3.88 -8.11 23.05
C GLY A 12 2.42 -7.85 22.64
N PRO A 13 1.38 -8.40 23.31
CA PRO A 13 -0.02 -8.34 22.91
C PRO A 13 -0.59 -6.91 22.89
N SER A 14 -1.36 -6.55 21.83
CA SER A 14 -2.24 -5.38 21.82
C SER A 14 -3.57 -5.72 22.51
N ARG A 15 -4.19 -4.74 23.16
CA ARG A 15 -5.44 -4.96 23.93
C ARG A 15 -6.62 -5.24 22.99
N GLY A 16 -7.29 -6.39 23.14
CA GLY A 16 -8.70 -6.55 22.78
C GLY A 16 -9.11 -7.63 21.78
N ALA A 17 -8.21 -8.41 21.16
CA ALA A 17 -8.53 -9.64 20.42
C ALA A 17 -7.49 -10.70 20.76
N GLU A 18 -7.75 -11.98 20.52
CA GLU A 18 -6.71 -13.03 20.62
C GLU A 18 -5.52 -12.66 19.71
N SER A 19 -4.59 -11.89 20.30
CA SER A 19 -3.48 -11.31 19.54
C SER A 19 -2.38 -12.34 19.42
N ARG A 20 -2.23 -12.89 18.22
CA ARG A 20 -1.13 -13.81 17.90
C ARG A 20 0.21 -13.12 18.04
N GLU A 21 1.19 -13.79 18.62
CA GLU A 21 2.57 -13.31 18.55
C GLU A 21 3.09 -13.40 17.12
N VAL A 22 3.80 -12.37 16.69
CA VAL A 22 4.49 -12.31 15.40
C VAL A 22 5.98 -12.15 15.64
N ALA A 23 6.79 -12.94 14.96
CA ALA A 23 8.24 -12.88 15.05
C ALA A 23 8.88 -12.89 13.66
N LEU A 24 10.04 -12.27 13.53
CA LEU A 24 10.86 -12.36 12.34
C LEU A 24 11.78 -13.56 12.42
N PRO A 25 12.08 -14.24 11.30
CA PRO A 25 13.05 -15.32 11.26
C PRO A 25 14.46 -14.81 11.61
N ASP A 26 15.28 -15.69 12.20
CA ASP A 26 16.66 -15.36 12.53
C ASP A 26 17.44 -14.95 11.29
N ALA A 27 18.12 -13.82 11.34
CA ALA A 27 18.95 -13.29 10.27
C ALA A 27 20.08 -14.26 9.86
N ALA A 28 20.66 -15.00 10.81
CA ALA A 28 21.71 -15.98 10.57
C ALA A 28 21.24 -17.15 9.70
N SER A 29 19.97 -17.51 9.76
CA SER A 29 19.39 -18.64 9.02
C SER A 29 19.16 -18.35 7.51
N GLN A 30 19.30 -17.10 7.07
CA GLN A 30 18.85 -16.61 5.76
C GLN A 30 19.97 -16.20 4.78
N ASN A 31 21.23 -16.43 5.13
CA ASN A 31 22.40 -16.04 4.31
C ASN A 31 22.37 -14.58 3.81
N GLY A 32 21.86 -13.66 4.63
CA GLY A 32 21.81 -12.23 4.32
C GLY A 32 20.71 -11.81 3.33
N LYS A 33 19.83 -12.72 2.89
CA LYS A 33 18.69 -12.40 2.03
C LYS A 33 17.45 -12.12 2.86
N GLU A 34 16.58 -11.22 2.38
CA GLU A 34 15.30 -10.97 3.02
C GLU A 34 14.43 -12.25 3.03
N ALA A 35 13.99 -12.67 4.20
CA ALA A 35 13.06 -13.78 4.32
C ALA A 35 11.69 -13.35 3.76
N GLY A 36 11.16 -14.12 2.84
CA GLY A 36 9.83 -13.91 2.28
C GLY A 36 8.68 -14.32 3.22
N TYR A 37 8.93 -14.46 4.55
CA TYR A 37 7.96 -14.91 5.54
C TYR A 37 8.22 -14.32 6.92
N CYS A 38 7.19 -14.34 7.76
CA CYS A 38 7.28 -14.18 9.22
C CYS A 38 6.82 -15.47 9.90
N LEU A 39 6.99 -15.52 11.20
CA LEU A 39 6.49 -16.56 12.08
C LEU A 39 5.33 -16.01 12.90
N VAL A 40 4.23 -16.74 12.99
CA VAL A 40 3.05 -16.35 13.76
C VAL A 40 2.70 -17.50 14.70
N GLU A 41 2.51 -17.20 15.98
CA GLU A 41 2.05 -18.15 16.96
C GLU A 41 0.55 -18.36 16.82
N ASP A 42 0.12 -19.60 16.65
CA ASP A 42 -1.27 -19.99 16.52
C ASP A 42 -1.53 -21.26 17.36
N ALA A 43 -2.29 -21.11 18.45
CA ALA A 43 -2.64 -22.17 19.39
C ALA A 43 -1.41 -22.98 19.89
N GLY A 44 -0.38 -22.30 20.36
CA GLY A 44 0.84 -22.92 20.89
C GLY A 44 1.82 -23.42 19.82
N THR A 45 1.56 -23.15 18.54
CA THR A 45 2.42 -23.61 17.44
C THR A 45 2.84 -22.45 16.56
N TRP A 46 4.15 -22.33 16.31
CA TRP A 46 4.66 -21.35 15.37
C TRP A 46 4.46 -21.78 13.93
N ARG A 47 3.77 -20.95 13.14
CA ARG A 47 3.46 -21.17 11.73
C ARG A 47 4.20 -20.15 10.88
N GLN A 48 4.75 -20.64 9.77
CA GLN A 48 5.32 -19.76 8.75
C GLN A 48 4.21 -19.14 7.91
N VAL A 49 4.21 -17.80 7.81
CA VAL A 49 3.27 -16.99 7.02
C VAL A 49 4.06 -16.20 6.00
N ARG A 50 3.77 -16.38 4.73
CA ARG A 50 4.48 -15.65 3.66
C ARG A 50 4.12 -14.17 3.71
N LEU A 51 5.08 -13.30 3.44
CA LEU A 51 4.86 -11.85 3.36
C LEU A 51 4.00 -11.45 2.16
N ARG A 52 3.87 -12.34 1.16
CA ARG A 52 3.12 -12.10 -0.06
C ARG A 52 2.14 -13.21 -0.34
N GLY A 53 0.90 -12.82 -0.68
CA GLY A 53 -0.12 -13.74 -1.15
C GLY A 53 -0.62 -14.74 -0.11
N ASP A 54 -0.27 -14.58 1.16
CA ASP A 54 -0.78 -15.41 2.23
C ASP A 54 -2.00 -14.73 2.88
N ALA A 55 -3.16 -15.32 2.69
CA ALA A 55 -4.42 -14.78 3.20
C ALA A 55 -4.41 -14.58 4.74
N ARG A 56 -3.63 -15.37 5.47
CA ARG A 56 -3.51 -15.28 6.94
C ARG A 56 -2.98 -13.92 7.43
N LEU A 57 -2.27 -13.17 6.58
CA LEU A 57 -1.88 -11.79 6.90
C LEU A 57 -3.11 -10.90 7.13
N TRP A 58 -4.19 -11.17 6.43
CA TRP A 58 -5.45 -10.44 6.51
C TRP A 58 -6.45 -11.12 7.45
N GLU A 59 -6.57 -12.44 7.37
CA GLU A 59 -7.55 -13.22 8.13
C GLU A 59 -7.27 -13.20 9.64
N TRP A 60 -6.01 -13.13 10.03
CA TRP A 60 -5.63 -13.17 11.45
C TRP A 60 -5.56 -11.76 12.04
N PRO A 61 -6.42 -11.44 13.04
CA PRO A 61 -6.48 -10.11 13.62
C PRO A 61 -5.12 -9.60 14.11
N GLY A 62 -4.76 -8.38 13.75
CA GLY A 62 -3.56 -7.69 14.19
C GLY A 62 -2.22 -8.22 13.66
N VAL A 63 -2.21 -9.31 12.88
CA VAL A 63 -0.94 -9.89 12.34
C VAL A 63 -0.28 -8.92 11.38
N TYR A 64 -1.02 -8.36 10.43
CA TYR A 64 -0.49 -7.40 9.46
C TYR A 64 0.07 -6.15 10.15
N GLU A 65 -0.71 -5.52 11.03
CA GLU A 65 -0.31 -4.34 11.79
C GLU A 65 0.97 -4.58 12.58
N ARG A 66 1.02 -5.70 13.28
CA ARG A 66 2.17 -6.10 14.08
C ARG A 66 3.41 -6.30 13.25
N LEU A 67 3.26 -7.02 12.13
CA LEU A 67 4.36 -7.26 11.22
C LEU A 67 4.85 -5.95 10.62
N VAL A 68 3.97 -5.19 9.97
CA VAL A 68 4.38 -4.09 9.10
C VAL A 68 4.67 -2.81 9.88
N ARG A 69 3.77 -2.40 10.77
CA ARG A 69 3.95 -1.14 11.54
C ARG A 69 4.95 -1.31 12.68
N THR A 70 4.90 -2.44 13.40
CA THR A 70 5.71 -2.61 14.61
C THR A 70 7.07 -3.23 14.31
N LEU A 71 7.12 -4.44 13.75
CA LEU A 71 8.37 -5.17 13.56
C LEU A 71 9.21 -4.62 12.41
N LEU A 72 8.61 -4.41 11.25
CA LEU A 72 9.29 -3.88 10.08
C LEU A 72 9.34 -2.34 10.08
N ARG A 73 8.66 -1.68 11.01
CA ARG A 73 8.61 -0.21 11.15
C ARG A 73 8.28 0.48 9.83
N GLY A 74 7.25 -0.03 9.14
CA GLY A 74 6.73 0.54 7.91
C GLY A 74 6.21 1.96 8.10
N ASN A 75 6.34 2.80 7.08
CA ASN A 75 5.87 4.19 7.10
C ASN A 75 5.35 4.67 5.74
N ALA A 76 4.96 3.75 4.87
CA ALA A 76 4.60 4.10 3.50
C ALA A 76 3.35 4.98 3.40
N PRO A 77 2.20 4.65 4.05
CA PRO A 77 1.02 5.49 4.00
C PRO A 77 1.27 6.90 4.56
N GLY A 78 1.87 7.01 5.75
CA GLY A 78 2.17 8.31 6.38
C GLY A 78 3.12 9.18 5.56
N ALA A 79 4.18 8.59 4.99
CA ALA A 79 5.12 9.31 4.14
C ALA A 79 4.44 9.86 2.86
N LEU A 80 3.57 9.06 2.23
CA LEU A 80 2.86 9.47 1.03
C LEU A 80 1.80 10.54 1.32
N CYS A 81 1.01 10.36 2.39
CA CYS A 81 0.02 11.33 2.84
C CYS A 81 0.67 12.68 3.19
N HIS A 82 1.80 12.67 3.90
CA HIS A 82 2.53 13.89 4.20
C HIS A 82 2.99 14.63 2.93
N LEU A 83 3.50 13.90 1.94
CA LEU A 83 3.96 14.49 0.69
C LEU A 83 2.78 15.05 -0.13
N LEU A 84 1.65 14.31 -0.19
CA LEU A 84 0.43 14.75 -0.86
C LEU A 84 -0.13 16.02 -0.21
N ASP A 85 -0.27 16.06 1.12
CA ASP A 85 -0.77 17.24 1.85
C ASP A 85 0.08 18.48 1.60
N ARG A 86 1.40 18.33 1.61
CA ARG A 86 2.31 19.44 1.26
C ARG A 86 2.05 19.99 -0.14
N GLN A 87 1.81 19.12 -1.13
CA GLN A 87 1.54 19.55 -2.50
C GLN A 87 0.16 20.18 -2.65
N LEU A 88 -0.85 19.66 -1.95
CA LEU A 88 -2.19 20.25 -1.90
C LEU A 88 -2.12 21.68 -1.34
N ARG A 89 -1.48 21.87 -0.20
CA ARG A 89 -1.30 23.20 0.44
C ARG A 89 -0.54 24.16 -0.47
N ALA A 90 0.54 23.72 -1.11
CA ALA A 90 1.29 24.52 -2.06
C ALA A 90 0.46 24.98 -3.27
N ALA A 91 -0.52 24.16 -3.68
CA ALA A 91 -1.46 24.46 -4.75
C ALA A 91 -2.73 25.23 -4.27
N GLY A 92 -2.82 25.57 -2.99
CA GLY A 92 -4.01 26.22 -2.41
C GLY A 92 -5.26 25.33 -2.38
N LYS A 93 -5.07 23.99 -2.37
CA LYS A 93 -6.14 22.99 -2.33
C LYS A 93 -6.31 22.41 -0.93
N ARG A 94 -7.53 22.02 -0.58
CA ARG A 94 -7.83 21.38 0.70
C ARG A 94 -7.89 19.86 0.51
N ALA A 95 -7.36 19.10 1.45
CA ALA A 95 -7.44 17.65 1.44
C ALA A 95 -8.91 17.16 1.47
N ALA A 96 -9.79 17.84 2.21
CA ALA A 96 -11.21 17.52 2.30
C ALA A 96 -11.99 17.62 0.97
N ASP A 97 -11.42 18.23 -0.07
CA ASP A 97 -12.06 18.32 -1.39
C ASP A 97 -11.68 17.13 -2.31
N LEU A 98 -10.86 16.20 -1.80
CA LEU A 98 -10.45 15.02 -2.56
C LEU A 98 -11.52 13.94 -2.52
N ARG A 99 -11.72 13.30 -3.67
CA ARG A 99 -12.44 12.04 -3.86
C ARG A 99 -11.44 11.01 -4.34
N VAL A 100 -11.10 10.09 -3.46
CA VAL A 100 -9.88 9.28 -3.56
C VAL A 100 -10.19 7.84 -3.95
N ILE A 101 -9.46 7.31 -4.94
CA ILE A 101 -9.25 5.88 -5.10
C ILE A 101 -8.02 5.49 -4.27
N ASP A 102 -8.19 4.55 -3.33
CA ASP A 102 -7.09 3.85 -2.68
C ASP A 102 -6.92 2.48 -3.35
N LEU A 103 -5.95 2.38 -4.25
CA LEU A 103 -5.69 1.17 -5.04
C LEU A 103 -4.75 0.23 -4.28
N GLY A 104 -5.24 -0.99 -4.02
CA GLY A 104 -4.57 -1.94 -3.16
C GLY A 104 -4.77 -1.59 -1.68
N ALA A 105 -6.01 -1.26 -1.32
CA ALA A 105 -6.39 -0.71 -0.01
C ALA A 105 -6.03 -1.60 1.20
N GLY A 106 -5.84 -2.92 0.98
CA GLY A 106 -5.39 -3.85 2.01
C GLY A 106 -6.28 -3.84 3.25
N ASN A 107 -5.67 -3.76 4.43
CA ASN A 107 -6.40 -3.69 5.69
C ASN A 107 -6.89 -2.29 6.08
N GLY A 108 -6.74 -1.27 5.23
CA GLY A 108 -7.25 0.07 5.48
C GLY A 108 -6.27 1.06 6.12
N TRP A 109 -5.02 0.70 6.31
CA TRP A 109 -4.03 1.61 6.90
C TRP A 109 -3.88 2.92 6.09
N MET A 110 -3.90 2.86 4.76
CA MET A 110 -3.88 4.08 3.93
C MET A 110 -5.14 4.92 4.14
N GLY A 111 -6.32 4.28 4.27
CA GLY A 111 -7.58 4.95 4.60
C GLY A 111 -7.52 5.70 5.95
N GLU A 112 -6.90 5.11 6.98
CA GLU A 112 -6.66 5.76 8.28
C GLU A 112 -5.84 7.05 8.13
N GLU A 113 -4.75 7.01 7.37
CA GLU A 113 -3.89 8.18 7.13
C GLU A 113 -4.63 9.27 6.32
N LEU A 114 -5.43 8.88 5.32
CA LEU A 114 -6.24 9.81 4.55
C LEU A 114 -7.34 10.47 5.42
N ALA A 115 -8.00 9.70 6.26
CA ALA A 115 -8.98 10.21 7.22
C ALA A 115 -8.34 11.22 8.20
N SER A 116 -7.10 10.98 8.63
CA SER A 116 -6.33 11.90 9.48
C SER A 116 -6.03 13.25 8.81
N LEU A 117 -6.04 13.31 7.47
CA LEU A 117 -5.96 14.57 6.70
C LEU A 117 -7.32 15.25 6.51
N GLY A 118 -8.41 14.66 7.02
CA GLY A 118 -9.77 15.14 6.86
C GLY A 118 -10.42 14.78 5.53
N ILE A 119 -9.91 13.74 4.84
CA ILE A 119 -10.49 13.21 3.61
C ILE A 119 -11.54 12.16 4.00
N SER A 120 -12.80 12.39 3.63
CA SER A 120 -13.92 11.48 3.92
C SER A 120 -14.43 10.70 2.69
N GLU A 121 -14.14 11.19 1.49
CA GLU A 121 -14.58 10.58 0.23
C GLU A 121 -13.52 9.64 -0.31
N VAL A 122 -13.31 8.51 0.37
CA VAL A 122 -12.32 7.48 0.00
C VAL A 122 -13.01 6.19 -0.39
N VAL A 123 -12.68 5.66 -1.55
CA VAL A 123 -13.09 4.33 -2.01
C VAL A 123 -11.85 3.43 -2.02
N GLY A 124 -11.83 2.45 -1.13
CA GLY A 124 -10.82 1.40 -1.11
C GLY A 124 -11.11 0.35 -2.17
N ILE A 125 -10.11 -0.04 -2.93
CA ILE A 125 -10.22 -1.09 -3.96
C ILE A 125 -9.09 -2.11 -3.76
N ASP A 126 -9.47 -3.37 -3.58
CA ASP A 126 -8.54 -4.50 -3.52
C ASP A 126 -9.17 -5.74 -4.17
N ALA A 127 -8.35 -6.61 -4.73
CA ALA A 127 -8.83 -7.87 -5.32
C ALA A 127 -9.12 -8.96 -4.26
N SER A 128 -8.71 -8.74 -3.02
CA SER A 128 -8.81 -9.70 -1.91
C SER A 128 -10.00 -9.42 -1.01
N ALA A 129 -10.96 -10.35 -0.96
CA ALA A 129 -12.05 -10.29 0.02
C ALA A 129 -11.54 -10.38 1.47
N ALA A 130 -10.42 -11.08 1.71
CA ALA A 130 -9.80 -11.16 3.03
C ALA A 130 -9.22 -9.80 3.46
N ALA A 131 -8.67 -9.01 2.52
CA ALA A 131 -8.23 -7.65 2.78
C ALA A 131 -9.41 -6.74 3.13
N ALA A 132 -10.54 -6.84 2.42
CA ALA A 132 -11.75 -6.08 2.73
C ALA A 132 -12.29 -6.39 4.14
N ALA A 133 -12.34 -7.66 4.52
CA ALA A 133 -12.75 -8.07 5.87
C ALA A 133 -11.74 -7.58 6.94
N ALA A 134 -10.45 -7.51 6.61
CA ALA A 134 -9.45 -6.95 7.49
C ALA A 134 -9.62 -5.43 7.66
N ALA A 135 -9.93 -4.70 6.59
CA ALA A 135 -10.17 -3.26 6.66
C ALA A 135 -11.37 -2.93 7.55
N GLU A 136 -12.47 -3.63 7.39
CA GLU A 136 -13.67 -3.46 8.23
C GLU A 136 -13.38 -3.74 9.72
N ARG A 137 -12.53 -4.72 10.00
CA ARG A 137 -12.16 -5.12 11.36
C ARG A 137 -11.13 -4.17 12.01
N ASP A 138 -10.06 -3.86 11.26
CA ASP A 138 -8.86 -3.19 11.80
C ASP A 138 -8.98 -1.66 11.72
N HIS A 139 -9.66 -1.15 10.70
CA HIS A 139 -9.87 0.28 10.44
C HIS A 139 -11.32 0.55 9.98
N PRO A 140 -12.32 0.34 10.87
CA PRO A 140 -13.71 0.60 10.53
C PRO A 140 -13.94 2.06 10.15
N ASP A 141 -14.90 2.30 9.28
CA ASP A 141 -15.39 3.64 8.90
C ASP A 141 -14.36 4.56 8.18
N VAL A 142 -13.19 4.07 7.79
CA VAL A 142 -12.19 4.88 7.06
C VAL A 142 -12.50 5.01 5.56
N TYR A 143 -13.32 4.13 5.02
CA TYR A 143 -13.76 4.18 3.63
C TYR A 143 -15.25 4.49 3.52
N ARG A 144 -15.60 5.36 2.58
CA ARG A 144 -16.99 5.51 2.15
C ARG A 144 -17.53 4.21 1.58
N ASN A 145 -16.73 3.53 0.76
CA ASN A 145 -16.98 2.21 0.24
C ASN A 145 -15.67 1.43 0.13
N TYR A 146 -15.74 0.12 0.37
CA TYR A 146 -14.66 -0.79 0.05
C TYR A 146 -15.13 -1.78 -1.01
N LEU A 147 -14.46 -1.82 -2.17
CA LEU A 147 -14.85 -2.62 -3.32
C LEU A 147 -13.85 -3.76 -3.56
N VAL A 148 -14.36 -4.99 -3.56
CA VAL A 148 -13.54 -6.16 -3.92
C VAL A 148 -13.56 -6.31 -5.44
N LEU A 149 -12.56 -5.72 -6.11
CA LEU A 149 -12.48 -5.66 -7.57
C LEU A 149 -11.06 -5.93 -8.07
N ASP A 150 -10.95 -6.74 -9.12
CA ASP A 150 -9.70 -6.86 -9.88
C ASP A 150 -9.65 -5.78 -10.97
N MET A 151 -8.98 -4.68 -10.69
CA MET A 151 -8.83 -3.54 -11.59
C MET A 151 -8.17 -3.89 -12.94
N ARG A 152 -7.55 -5.07 -13.07
CA ARG A 152 -6.98 -5.55 -14.35
C ARG A 152 -8.04 -6.07 -15.31
N ARG A 153 -9.26 -6.28 -14.83
CA ARG A 153 -10.35 -6.99 -15.54
C ARG A 153 -11.71 -6.35 -15.28
N LEU A 154 -11.78 -5.03 -15.30
CA LEU A 154 -13.06 -4.34 -15.12
C LEU A 154 -13.99 -4.62 -16.32
N SER A 155 -15.26 -4.95 -16.03
CA SER A 155 -16.31 -4.90 -17.01
C SER A 155 -16.67 -3.43 -17.34
N GLU A 156 -17.33 -3.19 -18.46
CA GLU A 156 -17.86 -1.86 -18.80
C GLU A 156 -18.79 -1.32 -17.71
N THR A 157 -19.69 -2.15 -17.21
CA THR A 157 -20.62 -1.78 -16.11
C THR A 157 -19.86 -1.36 -14.85
N GLN A 158 -18.83 -2.11 -14.45
CA GLN A 158 -18.02 -1.75 -13.28
C GLN A 158 -17.25 -0.45 -13.49
N ARG A 159 -16.75 -0.21 -14.72
CA ARG A 159 -16.09 1.05 -15.06
C ARG A 159 -17.07 2.23 -14.97
N ASP A 160 -18.28 2.08 -15.52
CA ASP A 160 -19.33 3.11 -15.47
C ASP A 160 -19.75 3.41 -14.03
N GLU A 161 -19.87 2.38 -13.18
CA GLU A 161 -20.14 2.56 -11.76
C GLU A 161 -19.02 3.35 -11.06
N LEU A 162 -17.74 3.04 -11.35
CA LEU A 162 -16.61 3.75 -10.80
C LEU A 162 -16.52 5.20 -11.29
N MET A 163 -16.90 5.47 -12.53
CA MET A 163 -16.95 6.84 -13.08
C MET A 163 -17.92 7.75 -12.32
N ASN A 164 -19.00 7.21 -11.73
CA ASN A 164 -19.97 7.98 -10.95
C ASN A 164 -19.40 8.55 -9.63
N TYR A 165 -18.24 8.12 -9.19
CA TYR A 165 -17.57 8.69 -7.99
C TYR A 165 -16.84 10.00 -8.28
N ASP A 166 -16.66 10.38 -9.55
CA ASP A 166 -15.95 11.61 -9.96
C ASP A 166 -14.57 11.76 -9.30
N PHE A 167 -13.79 10.70 -9.27
CA PHE A 167 -12.50 10.68 -8.61
C PHE A 167 -11.56 11.80 -9.09
N ASN A 168 -10.87 12.45 -8.16
CA ASN A 168 -9.88 13.48 -8.42
C ASN A 168 -8.52 13.21 -7.73
N CYS A 169 -8.39 12.04 -7.08
CA CYS A 169 -7.14 11.61 -6.48
C CYS A 169 -7.01 10.08 -6.54
N LEU A 170 -5.84 9.60 -6.92
CA LEU A 170 -5.43 8.20 -6.83
C LEU A 170 -4.28 8.09 -5.85
N VAL A 171 -4.43 7.21 -4.86
CA VAL A 171 -3.32 6.77 -4.01
C VAL A 171 -3.05 5.30 -4.25
N CYS A 172 -1.78 4.89 -4.21
CA CYS A 172 -1.40 3.51 -4.38
C CYS A 172 -0.15 3.21 -3.56
N VAL A 173 -0.33 2.44 -2.48
CA VAL A 173 0.73 2.06 -1.56
C VAL A 173 0.72 0.56 -1.33
N ASP A 174 1.84 -0.09 -1.55
CA ASP A 174 2.05 -1.46 -1.12
C ASP A 174 3.12 -1.50 -0.03
N ALA A 175 2.74 -1.92 1.17
CA ALA A 175 3.63 -1.91 2.32
C ALA A 175 4.53 -3.16 2.42
N LEU A 176 4.15 -4.27 1.81
CA LEU A 176 4.89 -5.55 1.88
C LEU A 176 5.49 -5.98 0.55
N ALA A 177 4.89 -5.63 -0.57
CA ALA A 177 5.37 -6.10 -1.84
C ALA A 177 6.72 -5.44 -2.18
N ALA A 178 7.64 -6.25 -2.60
CA ALA A 178 8.79 -5.78 -3.37
C ALA A 178 8.40 -5.63 -4.86
N ASP A 179 7.24 -6.19 -5.25
CA ASP A 179 6.66 -6.03 -6.56
C ASP A 179 5.59 -4.95 -6.48
N GLU A 180 5.76 -3.98 -7.30
CA GLU A 180 4.92 -2.80 -7.46
C GLU A 180 3.51 -3.19 -7.95
N PRO A 181 2.53 -2.31 -7.87
CA PRO A 181 1.18 -2.55 -8.36
C PRO A 181 1.17 -3.11 -9.78
N ALA A 182 0.18 -3.92 -10.12
CA ALA A 182 0.03 -4.39 -11.49
C ALA A 182 -0.14 -3.17 -12.41
N PRO A 183 0.71 -2.98 -13.43
CA PRO A 183 0.69 -1.79 -14.29
C PRO A 183 -0.69 -1.49 -14.88
N ASN A 184 -1.40 -2.53 -15.33
CA ASN A 184 -2.73 -2.39 -15.91
C ASN A 184 -3.76 -1.90 -14.88
N ALA A 185 -3.70 -2.40 -13.63
CA ALA A 185 -4.60 -1.95 -12.56
C ALA A 185 -4.38 -0.47 -12.23
N PHE A 186 -3.12 -0.04 -12.18
CA PHE A 186 -2.79 1.37 -11.96
C PHE A 186 -3.25 2.25 -13.12
N THR A 187 -3.04 1.82 -14.36
CA THR A 187 -3.49 2.55 -15.56
C THR A 187 -5.01 2.71 -15.58
N GLU A 188 -5.75 1.66 -15.26
CA GLU A 188 -7.21 1.73 -15.16
C GLU A 188 -7.66 2.74 -14.09
N ALA A 189 -7.09 2.67 -12.88
CA ALA A 189 -7.41 3.60 -11.81
C ALA A 189 -7.01 5.06 -12.17
N PHE A 190 -5.87 5.23 -12.83
CA PHE A 190 -5.41 6.54 -13.31
C PHE A 190 -6.38 7.14 -14.34
N ASN A 191 -6.90 6.33 -15.27
CA ASN A 191 -7.82 6.80 -16.30
C ASN A 191 -9.22 7.17 -15.76
N LEU A 192 -9.61 6.63 -14.60
CA LEU A 192 -10.84 7.03 -13.90
C LEU A 192 -10.78 8.42 -13.26
N LEU A 193 -9.57 9.00 -13.12
CA LEU A 193 -9.46 10.34 -12.54
C LEU A 193 -9.95 11.42 -13.49
N ALA A 194 -10.55 12.45 -12.92
CA ALA A 194 -10.79 13.70 -13.63
C ALA A 194 -9.47 14.32 -14.15
N PRO A 195 -9.50 15.12 -15.23
CA PRO A 195 -8.36 15.92 -15.63
C PRO A 195 -7.86 16.77 -14.44
N ASP A 196 -6.55 16.98 -14.36
CA ASP A 196 -5.90 17.64 -13.23
C ASP A 196 -6.02 16.90 -11.89
N GLY A 197 -6.48 15.66 -11.86
CA GLY A 197 -6.52 14.80 -10.67
C GLY A 197 -5.12 14.56 -10.09
N TRP A 198 -5.05 14.44 -8.77
CA TRP A 198 -3.81 14.10 -8.06
C TRP A 198 -3.50 12.62 -8.17
N VAL A 199 -2.22 12.30 -8.27
CA VAL A 199 -1.73 10.92 -8.29
C VAL A 199 -0.59 10.80 -7.28
N ALA A 200 -0.73 9.93 -6.31
CA ALA A 200 0.26 9.71 -5.27
C ALA A 200 0.57 8.21 -5.15
N PHE A 201 1.83 7.84 -5.31
CA PHE A 201 2.26 6.45 -5.26
C PHE A 201 3.72 6.34 -4.85
N HIS A 202 4.21 5.13 -4.64
CA HIS A 202 5.63 4.93 -4.43
C HIS A 202 6.26 3.96 -5.42
N LEU A 203 7.56 4.10 -5.63
CA LEU A 203 8.43 3.22 -6.38
C LEU A 203 9.54 2.71 -5.48
N ASN A 204 9.97 1.46 -5.67
CA ASN A 204 11.21 0.99 -5.08
C ASN A 204 12.35 1.92 -5.54
N ALA A 205 13.22 2.35 -4.61
CA ALA A 205 14.27 3.30 -4.93
C ALA A 205 15.26 2.78 -5.98
N GLU A 206 15.58 1.49 -5.97
CA GLU A 206 16.45 0.87 -6.98
C GLU A 206 15.83 0.94 -8.37
N ASN A 207 14.50 0.78 -8.48
CA ASN A 207 13.77 0.88 -9.75
C ASN A 207 13.62 2.34 -10.21
N ALA A 208 13.48 3.27 -9.27
CA ALA A 208 13.36 4.71 -9.57
C ALA A 208 14.67 5.32 -10.07
N GLU A 209 15.81 4.87 -9.57
CA GLU A 209 17.16 5.41 -9.86
C GLU A 209 17.82 4.83 -11.13
N GLY A 210 17.11 4.01 -11.89
CA GLY A 210 17.59 3.49 -13.17
C GLY A 210 17.44 1.99 -13.41
N GLY A 211 16.90 1.27 -12.44
CA GLY A 211 16.52 -0.12 -12.58
C GLY A 211 15.26 -0.25 -13.45
N ARG A 212 15.44 -0.39 -14.74
CA ARG A 212 14.34 -0.53 -15.72
C ARG A 212 13.63 -1.89 -15.66
N ASP A 213 13.90 -2.72 -14.68
CA ASP A 213 13.37 -4.10 -14.63
C ASP A 213 11.95 -4.20 -14.12
N SER A 214 11.45 -3.20 -13.38
CA SER A 214 10.07 -3.16 -12.97
C SER A 214 9.13 -2.77 -14.11
N ARG A 215 8.08 -3.59 -14.30
CA ARG A 215 7.01 -3.28 -15.27
C ARG A 215 6.27 -2.00 -14.88
N PHE A 216 6.10 -1.77 -13.58
CA PHE A 216 5.42 -0.60 -13.08
C PHE A 216 6.25 0.67 -13.30
N ALA A 217 7.56 0.66 -12.98
CA ALA A 217 8.44 1.79 -13.25
C ALA A 217 8.47 2.15 -14.75
N ARG A 218 8.44 1.15 -15.64
CA ARG A 218 8.37 1.40 -17.09
C ARG A 218 7.07 2.09 -17.50
N ILE A 219 5.92 1.70 -16.95
CA ILE A 219 4.63 2.33 -17.27
C ILE A 219 4.61 3.78 -16.77
N ILE A 220 5.07 4.03 -15.54
CA ILE A 220 5.18 5.38 -14.98
C ILE A 220 6.07 6.27 -15.87
N HIS A 221 7.21 5.76 -16.30
CA HIS A 221 8.10 6.48 -17.19
C HIS A 221 7.42 6.83 -18.53
N ARG A 222 6.67 5.90 -19.12
CA ARG A 222 5.88 6.16 -20.34
C ARG A 222 4.77 7.18 -20.13
N MET A 223 4.06 7.15 -18.98
CA MET A 223 3.05 8.15 -18.64
C MET A 223 3.66 9.57 -18.56
N ILE A 224 4.86 9.68 -17.99
CA ILE A 224 5.57 10.96 -17.91
C ILE A 224 6.05 11.39 -19.30
N GLN A 225 6.72 10.52 -20.04
CA GLN A 225 7.25 10.84 -21.38
C GLN A 225 6.16 11.20 -22.39
N SER A 226 5.00 10.54 -22.33
CA SER A 226 3.87 10.85 -23.19
C SER A 226 3.15 12.14 -22.79
N GLY A 227 3.46 12.72 -21.63
CA GLY A 227 2.75 13.88 -21.09
C GLY A 227 1.36 13.54 -20.53
N ALA A 228 1.05 12.27 -20.27
CA ALA A 228 -0.21 11.89 -19.61
C ALA A 228 -0.19 12.27 -18.13
N MET A 229 0.98 12.25 -17.50
CA MET A 229 1.18 12.60 -16.09
C MET A 229 2.35 13.58 -15.94
N ASN A 230 2.15 14.64 -15.16
CA ASN A 230 3.21 15.55 -14.70
C ASN A 230 3.58 15.22 -13.25
N VAL A 231 4.87 15.02 -12.99
CA VAL A 231 5.38 14.84 -11.61
C VAL A 231 5.55 16.21 -10.97
N ALA A 232 4.85 16.44 -9.85
CA ALA A 232 4.97 17.67 -9.06
C ALA A 232 6.14 17.59 -8.08
N THR A 233 6.34 16.44 -7.47
CA THR A 233 7.43 16.21 -6.51
C THR A 233 7.71 14.73 -6.34
N GLN A 234 8.93 14.45 -5.89
CA GLN A 234 9.32 13.11 -5.46
C GLN A 234 10.23 13.20 -4.24
N GLN A 235 10.15 12.20 -3.36
CA GLN A 235 10.95 12.16 -2.15
C GLN A 235 11.37 10.74 -1.80
N ARG A 236 12.68 10.50 -1.68
CA ARG A 236 13.20 9.24 -1.16
C ARG A 236 12.96 9.16 0.35
N TYR A 237 12.44 8.02 0.82
CA TYR A 237 12.18 7.79 2.24
C TYR A 237 12.47 6.33 2.62
N ARG A 238 12.67 6.06 3.91
CA ARG A 238 12.76 4.69 4.42
C ARG A 238 11.35 4.12 4.47
N HIS A 239 11.09 3.18 3.58
CA HIS A 239 9.81 2.50 3.46
C HIS A 239 9.53 1.58 4.67
N ARG A 240 10.44 0.69 4.97
CA ARG A 240 10.43 -0.24 6.11
C ARG A 240 11.82 -0.81 6.35
N PHE A 241 11.97 -1.59 7.39
CA PHE A 241 13.09 -2.52 7.47
C PHE A 241 12.76 -3.84 6.79
N GLY A 242 13.77 -4.50 6.25
CA GLY A 242 13.69 -5.90 5.85
C GLY A 242 13.66 -6.83 7.07
N THR A 243 13.38 -8.10 6.87
CA THR A 243 13.32 -9.10 7.94
C THR A 243 14.65 -9.28 8.70
N HIS A 244 15.76 -8.79 8.15
CA HIS A 244 17.10 -8.78 8.79
C HIS A 244 17.50 -7.41 9.35
N GLY A 245 16.56 -6.46 9.44
CA GLY A 245 16.87 -5.13 9.93
C GLY A 245 17.56 -4.21 8.92
N THR A 246 17.76 -4.60 7.67
CA THR A 246 18.28 -3.74 6.61
C THR A 246 17.22 -2.71 6.20
N PRO A 247 17.54 -1.40 6.16
CA PRO A 247 16.57 -0.40 5.73
C PRO A 247 16.29 -0.53 4.23
N LEU A 248 15.01 -0.57 3.88
CA LEU A 248 14.52 -0.55 2.49
C LEU A 248 13.99 0.83 2.17
N PHE A 249 14.40 1.36 1.02
CA PHE A 249 14.03 2.71 0.60
C PHE A 249 13.11 2.68 -0.62
N HIS A 250 12.14 3.58 -0.61
CA HIS A 250 11.28 3.86 -1.75
C HIS A 250 11.31 5.36 -2.06
N VAL A 251 10.80 5.69 -3.24
CA VAL A 251 10.56 7.07 -3.67
C VAL A 251 9.06 7.29 -3.69
N ALA A 252 8.56 8.15 -2.82
CA ALA A 252 7.20 8.65 -2.88
C ALA A 252 7.12 9.68 -4.01
N VAL A 253 6.10 9.58 -4.84
CA VAL A 253 5.86 10.44 -6.00
C VAL A 253 4.47 11.04 -5.87
N VAL A 254 4.36 12.35 -6.06
CA VAL A 254 3.08 13.05 -6.23
C VAL A 254 3.09 13.76 -7.59
N GLY A 255 2.06 13.53 -8.36
CA GLY A 255 1.89 14.10 -9.69
C GLY A 255 0.45 14.52 -9.96
N ARG A 256 0.22 14.93 -11.21
CA ARG A 256 -1.08 15.35 -11.73
C ARG A 256 -1.38 14.62 -13.03
N LYS A 257 -2.59 14.13 -13.18
CA LYS A 257 -3.10 13.64 -14.46
C LYS A 257 -3.26 14.82 -15.41
N VAL A 258 -2.79 14.69 -16.63
CA VAL A 258 -3.01 15.66 -17.71
C VAL A 258 -4.07 15.16 -18.67
N ARG A 259 -3.97 13.89 -19.05
CA ARG A 259 -4.91 13.21 -19.95
C ARG A 259 -4.87 11.71 -19.69
N ASP A 260 -5.78 10.98 -20.30
CA ASP A 260 -5.77 9.52 -20.26
C ASP A 260 -4.49 8.96 -20.88
N PHE A 261 -4.10 7.79 -20.37
CA PHE A 261 -2.94 7.06 -20.85
C PHE A 261 -3.37 5.74 -21.49
N GLU A 262 -2.93 5.54 -22.73
CA GLU A 262 -3.03 4.26 -23.43
C GLU A 262 -1.67 3.57 -23.40
N PRO A 263 -1.56 2.34 -22.83
CA PRO A 263 -0.31 1.63 -22.63
C PRO A 263 0.38 1.15 -23.91
#